data_635f61d1458530a99c14c35488d5ace5
#
_entry.id   635f61d1458530a99c14c35488d5ace5
#
_cell.length_a   1.000
_cell.length_b   1.000
_cell.length_c   1.000
_cell.angle_alpha   90.00
_cell.angle_beta   90.00
_cell.angle_gamma   90.00
#
_symmetry.space_group_name_H-M   'P 1'
#
loop_
_entity.id
_entity.type
_entity.pdbx_description
1 polymer ?
#
loop_
_entity_poly.entity_id
_entity_poly.type
_entity_poly.pdbx_seq_one_letter_code
_entity_poly.pdbx_strand_id
1 'polypeptide(L)'
;YCFDSLPEKECFFQYIKSDKVQEVYFTEMFTSNQGDLSVYYYDPESGRIWQYYPDFLAKMKDGTYQLIEVKGDNKIDDVVVQAKKEAALEMAAASGIKYEMYAGSTIMKTHILESLPVQQTNLLP
;
A
#
# COMPACT_ATOMS: atom_id res chain seq x y z
N TYR A 1 12.99 10.53 -3.83
CA TYR A 1 12.54 9.14 -3.91
C TYR A 1 12.11 8.78 -5.33
N CYS A 2 12.56 7.63 -5.80
CA CYS A 2 12.20 7.12 -7.13
C CYS A 2 11.16 6.02 -6.98
N PHE A 3 10.07 6.14 -7.75
CA PHE A 3 9.02 5.12 -7.75
C PHE A 3 9.46 3.94 -8.63
N ASP A 4 9.15 2.73 -8.19
CA ASP A 4 9.49 1.53 -8.93
C ASP A 4 8.60 1.31 -10.16
N SER A 5 7.41 1.93 -10.19
CA SER A 5 6.46 1.74 -11.29
C SER A 5 5.50 2.91 -11.39
N LEU A 6 4.83 3.02 -12.55
CA LEU A 6 3.78 4.01 -12.76
C LEU A 6 2.60 3.81 -11.81
N PRO A 7 2.09 2.59 -11.59
CA PRO A 7 1.01 2.40 -10.61
C PRO A 7 1.38 2.84 -9.20
N GLU A 8 2.62 2.61 -8.76
CA GLU A 8 3.08 3.07 -7.46
C GLU A 8 3.02 4.59 -7.37
N LYS A 9 3.54 5.27 -8.40
CA LYS A 9 3.52 6.72 -8.47
C LYS A 9 2.08 7.26 -8.48
N GLU A 10 1.22 6.67 -9.28
CA GLU A 10 -0.18 7.10 -9.35
C GLU A 10 -0.88 6.91 -8.01
N CYS A 11 -0.64 5.80 -7.34
CA CYS A 11 -1.20 5.53 -6.01
C CYS A 11 -0.78 6.60 -5.02
N PHE A 12 0.51 6.92 -4.99
CA PHE A 12 1.05 7.95 -4.12
C PHE A 12 0.34 9.29 -4.35
N PHE A 13 0.19 9.69 -5.62
CA PHE A 13 -0.45 10.95 -5.95
C PHE A 13 -1.95 10.95 -5.63
N GLN A 14 -2.64 9.83 -5.83
CA GLN A 14 -4.05 9.75 -5.43
C GLN A 14 -4.21 9.98 -3.92
N TYR A 15 -3.33 9.40 -3.12
CA TYR A 15 -3.38 9.63 -1.67
C TYR A 15 -3.06 11.07 -1.31
N ILE A 16 -2.02 11.65 -1.91
CA ILE A 16 -1.65 13.05 -1.62
C ILE A 16 -2.77 14.02 -1.96
N LYS A 17 -3.47 13.77 -3.07
CA LYS A 17 -4.51 14.70 -3.55
C LYS A 17 -5.86 14.51 -2.87
N SER A 18 -6.05 13.44 -2.13
CA SER A 18 -7.36 13.15 -1.54
C SER A 18 -7.63 14.04 -0.34
N ASP A 19 -8.87 14.51 -0.24
CA ASP A 19 -9.31 15.28 0.92
C ASP A 19 -9.39 14.43 2.19
N LYS A 20 -9.36 13.12 2.06
CA LYS A 20 -9.44 12.19 3.19
C LYS A 20 -8.10 11.96 3.85
N VAL A 21 -7.01 12.36 3.19
CA VAL A 21 -5.64 12.04 3.62
C VAL A 21 -4.97 13.29 4.18
N GLN A 22 -4.36 13.15 5.35
CA GLN A 22 -3.60 14.24 5.96
C GLN A 22 -2.15 14.24 5.51
N GLU A 23 -1.48 13.08 5.58
CA GLU A 23 -0.06 12.95 5.23
C GLU A 23 0.21 11.56 4.66
N VAL A 24 1.22 11.47 3.79
CA VAL A 24 1.70 10.20 3.23
C VAL A 24 3.21 10.12 3.42
N TYR A 25 3.68 8.96 3.88
CA TYR A 25 5.10 8.73 4.13
C TYR A 25 5.54 7.47 3.40
N PHE A 26 6.81 7.45 2.95
CA PHE A 26 7.44 6.21 2.50
C PHE A 26 7.88 5.43 3.72
N THR A 27 7.48 4.15 3.81
CA THR A 27 7.76 3.36 5.00
C THR A 27 9.25 3.14 5.23
N GLU A 28 10.05 3.14 4.18
CA GLU A 28 11.50 3.02 4.29
C GLU A 28 12.13 4.13 5.14
N MET A 29 11.44 5.25 5.30
CA MET A 29 11.94 6.36 6.11
C MET A 29 11.85 6.10 7.60
N PHE A 30 11.17 5.04 8.03
CA PHE A 30 11.01 4.70 9.45
C PHE A 30 11.88 3.51 9.85
N THR A 31 13.12 3.48 9.40
CA THR A 31 13.94 2.27 9.50
C THR A 31 14.79 2.13 10.76
N SER A 32 14.83 3.11 11.65
CA SER A 32 15.75 2.98 12.79
C SER A 32 15.15 3.32 14.13
N ASN A 33 14.86 4.57 14.42
CA ASN A 33 14.56 4.99 15.78
C ASN A 33 13.13 5.37 16.04
N GLN A 34 12.27 5.33 15.04
CA GLN A 34 10.91 5.88 15.11
C GLN A 34 9.84 4.81 15.00
N GLY A 35 10.21 3.59 15.31
CA GLY A 35 9.32 2.48 15.11
C GLY A 35 9.57 1.85 13.77
N ASP A 36 9.41 0.57 13.72
CA ASP A 36 9.69 -0.23 12.54
C ASP A 36 8.36 -0.66 11.93
N LEU A 37 8.09 -0.19 10.72
CA LEU A 37 6.88 -0.56 9.97
C LEU A 37 7.13 -1.73 9.03
N SER A 38 8.22 -2.45 9.26
CA SER A 38 8.50 -3.64 8.47
C SER A 38 7.58 -4.79 8.85
N VAL A 39 7.43 -5.70 7.91
CA VAL A 39 6.61 -6.89 8.08
C VAL A 39 7.52 -8.11 7.98
N TYR A 40 7.44 -9.00 8.97
CA TYR A 40 8.13 -10.28 8.93
C TYR A 40 7.18 -11.33 8.40
N TYR A 41 7.60 -12.08 7.40
CA TYR A 41 6.77 -13.10 6.79
C TYR A 41 7.58 -14.37 6.54
N TYR A 42 6.88 -15.51 6.56
CA TYR A 42 7.49 -16.78 6.20
C TYR A 42 7.40 -16.95 4.69
N ASP A 43 8.58 -17.07 4.06
CA ASP A 43 8.66 -17.26 2.61
C ASP A 43 8.53 -18.75 2.30
N PRO A 44 7.44 -19.19 1.65
CA PRO A 44 7.22 -20.60 1.37
C PRO A 44 8.21 -21.18 0.35
N GLU A 45 8.86 -20.34 -0.45
CA GLU A 45 9.82 -20.80 -1.42
C GLU A 45 11.20 -21.06 -0.82
N SER A 46 11.66 -20.18 0.07
CA SER A 46 12.98 -20.36 0.70
C SER A 46 12.91 -21.10 2.02
N GLY A 47 11.74 -21.18 2.64
CA GLY A 47 11.58 -21.76 3.97
C GLY A 47 12.16 -20.90 5.08
N ARG A 48 12.32 -19.62 4.88
CA ARG A 48 12.94 -18.69 5.84
C ARG A 48 12.01 -17.54 6.15
N ILE A 49 12.27 -16.88 7.29
CA ILE A 49 11.61 -15.64 7.66
C ILE A 49 12.37 -14.49 7.01
N TRP A 50 11.65 -13.67 6.26
CA TRP A 50 12.18 -12.47 5.64
C TRP A 50 11.44 -11.25 6.15
N GLN A 51 12.02 -10.08 5.92
CA GLN A 51 11.47 -8.79 6.31
C GLN A 51 11.24 -7.97 5.05
N TYR A 52 10.12 -7.23 5.01
CA TYR A 52 9.91 -6.26 3.92
C TYR A 52 9.18 -5.04 4.45
N TYR A 53 9.22 -3.96 3.67
CA TYR A 53 8.53 -2.72 3.97
C TYR A 53 7.43 -2.49 2.96
N PRO A 54 6.16 -2.31 3.40
CA PRO A 54 5.12 -1.83 2.47
C PRO A 54 5.52 -0.49 1.86
N ASP A 55 4.88 -0.10 0.76
CA ASP A 55 5.31 1.08 0.02
C ASP A 55 5.09 2.38 0.79
N PHE A 56 3.88 2.56 1.35
CA PHE A 56 3.50 3.84 1.96
C PHE A 56 2.78 3.64 3.28
N LEU A 57 2.86 4.69 4.11
CA LEU A 57 2.00 4.86 5.28
C LEU A 57 1.20 6.15 5.08
N ALA A 58 -0.12 6.08 5.16
CA ALA A 58 -0.98 7.25 5.06
C ALA A 58 -1.61 7.54 6.42
N LYS A 59 -1.55 8.79 6.85
CA LYS A 59 -2.32 9.28 7.99
C LYS A 59 -3.57 9.94 7.45
N MET A 60 -4.71 9.38 7.82
CA MET A 60 -5.99 9.90 7.36
C MET A 60 -6.46 11.06 8.26
N LYS A 61 -7.32 11.92 7.72
CA LYS A 61 -7.82 13.07 8.49
C LYS A 61 -8.68 12.66 9.67
N ASP A 62 -9.25 11.47 9.64
CA ASP A 62 -10.02 10.95 10.77
C ASP A 62 -9.14 10.37 11.88
N GLY A 63 -7.83 10.45 11.74
CA GLY A 63 -6.87 9.96 12.73
C GLY A 63 -6.43 8.52 12.54
N THR A 64 -6.98 7.80 11.57
CA THR A 64 -6.58 6.42 11.30
C THR A 64 -5.34 6.39 10.41
N TYR A 65 -4.67 5.23 10.38
CA TYR A 65 -3.49 5.01 9.55
C TYR A 65 -3.72 3.84 8.61
N GLN A 66 -3.14 3.93 7.42
CA GLN A 66 -3.19 2.85 6.44
C GLN A 66 -1.79 2.55 5.94
N LEU A 67 -1.45 1.27 5.87
CA LEU A 67 -0.26 0.79 5.15
C LEU A 67 -0.71 0.39 3.75
N ILE A 68 0.01 0.83 2.75
CA ILE A 68 -0.35 0.63 1.35
C ILE A 68 0.76 -0.07 0.60
N GLU A 69 0.40 -1.08 -0.16
CA GLU A 69 1.30 -1.83 -1.04
C GLU A 69 0.70 -1.88 -2.43
N VAL A 70 1.52 -1.63 -3.46
CA VAL A 70 1.10 -1.73 -4.86
C VAL A 70 1.86 -2.88 -5.51
N LYS A 71 1.14 -3.80 -6.16
CA LYS A 71 1.74 -4.94 -6.84
C LYS A 71 1.24 -5.03 -8.27
N GLY A 72 2.14 -5.42 -9.18
CA GLY A 72 1.75 -5.68 -10.56
C GLY A 72 0.73 -6.82 -10.63
N ASP A 73 -0.16 -6.73 -11.63
CA ASP A 73 -1.23 -7.70 -11.79
C ASP A 73 -0.71 -9.11 -11.99
N ASN A 74 0.45 -9.25 -12.63
CA ASN A 74 1.06 -10.54 -12.89
C ASN A 74 1.74 -11.15 -11.66
N LYS A 75 1.83 -10.43 -10.57
CA LYS A 75 2.50 -10.89 -9.34
C LYS A 75 1.60 -10.95 -8.13
N ILE A 76 0.42 -10.31 -8.20
CA ILE A 76 -0.43 -10.16 -7.02
C ILE A 76 -0.89 -11.52 -6.46
N ASP A 77 -1.01 -12.54 -7.30
CA ASP A 77 -1.40 -13.89 -6.88
C ASP A 77 -0.22 -14.82 -6.60
N ASP A 78 1.00 -14.31 -6.70
CA ASP A 78 2.21 -15.08 -6.40
C ASP A 78 2.18 -15.55 -4.94
N VAL A 79 2.65 -16.79 -4.71
CA VAL A 79 2.63 -17.40 -3.38
C VAL A 79 3.38 -16.55 -2.35
N VAL A 80 4.53 -16.01 -2.74
CA VAL A 80 5.33 -15.16 -1.84
C VAL A 80 4.60 -13.86 -1.55
N VAL A 81 3.97 -13.26 -2.56
CA VAL A 81 3.21 -12.01 -2.37
C VAL A 81 2.03 -12.24 -1.45
N GLN A 82 1.34 -13.37 -1.57
CA GLN A 82 0.23 -13.70 -0.67
C GLN A 82 0.71 -13.92 0.76
N ALA A 83 1.87 -14.53 0.94
CA ALA A 83 2.46 -14.69 2.27
C ALA A 83 2.78 -13.33 2.90
N LYS A 84 3.31 -12.40 2.12
CA LYS A 84 3.56 -11.03 2.59
C LYS A 84 2.27 -10.34 2.98
N LYS A 85 1.23 -10.49 2.16
CA LYS A 85 -0.07 -9.85 2.42
C LYS A 85 -0.67 -10.36 3.72
N GLU A 86 -0.66 -11.67 3.93
CA GLU A 86 -1.20 -12.25 5.17
C GLU A 86 -0.47 -11.75 6.41
N ALA A 87 0.87 -11.73 6.34
CA ALA A 87 1.68 -11.24 7.45
C ALA A 87 1.42 -9.76 7.73
N ALA A 88 1.28 -8.95 6.66
CA ALA A 88 0.99 -7.53 6.80
C ALA A 88 -0.38 -7.28 7.41
N LEU A 89 -1.38 -8.06 7.01
CA LEU A 89 -2.72 -7.95 7.59
C LEU A 89 -2.71 -8.26 9.09
N GLU A 90 -1.97 -9.29 9.50
CA GLU A 90 -1.85 -9.64 10.91
C GLU A 90 -1.15 -8.54 11.71
N MET A 91 -0.04 -8.02 11.18
CA MET A 91 0.71 -6.96 11.84
C MET A 91 -0.14 -5.69 11.97
N ALA A 92 -0.83 -5.32 10.90
CA ALA A 92 -1.67 -4.13 10.90
C ALA A 92 -2.81 -4.27 11.90
N ALA A 93 -3.47 -5.44 11.93
CA ALA A 93 -4.55 -5.67 12.89
C ALA A 93 -4.05 -5.56 14.33
N ALA A 94 -2.87 -6.13 14.61
CA ALA A 94 -2.29 -6.05 15.95
C ALA A 94 -1.92 -4.63 16.34
N SER A 95 -1.60 -3.78 15.36
CA SER A 95 -1.19 -2.39 15.60
C SER A 95 -2.34 -1.39 15.48
N GLY A 96 -3.54 -1.85 15.17
CA GLY A 96 -4.69 -0.95 15.02
C GLY A 96 -4.65 -0.10 13.77
N ILE A 97 -3.93 -0.56 12.74
CA ILE A 97 -3.86 0.15 11.45
C ILE A 97 -4.45 -0.73 10.36
N LYS A 98 -4.82 -0.11 9.24
CA LYS A 98 -5.38 -0.82 8.11
C LYS A 98 -4.28 -1.12 7.09
N TYR A 99 -4.36 -2.26 6.44
CA TYR A 99 -3.45 -2.61 5.36
C TYR A 99 -4.24 -2.81 4.07
N GLU A 100 -3.77 -2.19 2.98
CA GLU A 100 -4.37 -2.33 1.66
C GLU A 100 -3.30 -2.72 0.65
N MET A 101 -3.56 -3.77 -0.12
CA MET A 101 -2.75 -4.13 -1.28
C MET A 101 -3.57 -3.90 -2.53
N TYR A 102 -3.05 -3.06 -3.44
CA TYR A 102 -3.74 -2.73 -4.68
C TYR A 102 -3.02 -3.35 -5.88
N ALA A 103 -3.80 -3.91 -6.79
CA ALA A 103 -3.26 -4.28 -8.10
C ALA A 103 -2.99 -3.02 -8.92
N GLY A 104 -1.92 -3.06 -9.72
CA GLY A 104 -1.54 -1.90 -10.54
C GLY A 104 -2.66 -1.43 -11.46
N SER A 105 -3.41 -2.36 -12.08
CA SER A 105 -4.50 -1.99 -12.97
C SER A 105 -5.63 -1.29 -12.22
N THR A 106 -5.91 -1.68 -10.99
CA THR A 106 -6.91 -1.02 -10.16
C THR A 106 -6.54 0.44 -9.92
N ILE A 107 -5.28 0.68 -9.58
CA ILE A 107 -4.78 2.04 -9.36
C ILE A 107 -4.95 2.90 -10.60
N MET A 108 -4.60 2.35 -11.77
CA MET A 108 -4.61 3.13 -13.01
C MET A 108 -6.02 3.40 -13.53
N LYS A 109 -7.00 2.58 -13.15
CA LYS A 109 -8.36 2.67 -13.66
C LYS A 109 -9.35 3.29 -12.70
N THR A 110 -8.98 3.50 -11.45
CA THR A 110 -9.94 3.88 -10.40
C THR A 110 -9.34 4.98 -9.52
N HIS A 111 -10.18 5.92 -9.12
CA HIS A 111 -9.86 6.80 -8.00
C HIS A 111 -10.13 6.00 -6.73
N ILE A 112 -9.09 5.35 -6.21
CA ILE A 112 -9.23 4.31 -5.20
C ILE A 112 -9.89 4.77 -3.90
N LEU A 113 -9.63 6.01 -3.49
CA LEU A 113 -10.19 6.54 -2.25
C LEU A 113 -11.64 7.00 -2.40
N GLU A 114 -12.06 7.32 -3.60
CA GLU A 114 -13.43 7.72 -3.92
C GLU A 114 -14.23 6.57 -4.55
N SER A 115 -13.58 5.46 -4.87
CA SER A 115 -14.20 4.31 -5.51
C SER A 115 -14.87 4.64 -6.85
N LEU A 116 -14.26 5.58 -7.61
CA LEU A 116 -14.79 6.01 -8.90
C LEU A 116 -13.82 5.62 -10.01
N PRO A 117 -14.33 5.11 -11.16
CA PRO A 117 -13.47 4.89 -12.31
C PRO A 117 -12.88 6.20 -12.81
N VAL A 118 -11.61 6.17 -13.23
CA VAL A 118 -10.92 7.38 -13.70
C VAL A 118 -11.65 8.00 -14.90
N GLN A 119 -12.09 7.18 -15.84
CA GLN A 119 -12.75 7.66 -17.05
C GLN A 119 -14.06 8.39 -16.79
N GLN A 120 -14.76 8.05 -15.71
CA GLN A 120 -16.06 8.66 -15.43
C GLN A 120 -15.95 10.11 -15.01
N THR A 121 -14.84 10.52 -14.45
CA THR A 121 -14.65 11.91 -14.02
C THR A 121 -14.64 12.87 -15.20
N ASN A 122 -14.32 12.38 -16.40
CA ASN A 122 -14.27 13.18 -17.61
C ASN A 122 -15.59 13.23 -18.36
N LEU A 123 -16.55 12.42 -17.96
CA LEU A 123 -17.84 12.30 -18.66
C LEU A 123 -18.98 13.02 -17.96
N LEU A 124 -18.75 13.49 -16.76
CA LEU A 124 -19.79 14.19 -16.00
C LEU A 124 -19.99 15.59 -16.55
N PRO A 125 -21.24 16.00 -16.75
CA PRO A 125 -21.53 17.35 -17.22
C PRO A 125 -21.17 18.42 -16.21
#